data_c75b625cf36293d9319faf2c4be08391
#
_entry.id   c75b625cf36293d9319faf2c4be08391
#
_cell.length_a   1.000
_cell.length_b   1.000
_cell.length_c   1.000
_cell.angle_alpha   90.00
_cell.angle_beta   90.00
_cell.angle_gamma   90.00
#
_symmetry.space_group_name_H-M   'P 1'
#
loop_
_entity.id
_entity.type
_entity.pdbx_description
1 polymer ?
#
loop_
_entity_poly.entity_id
_entity_poly.type
_entity_poly.pdbx_seq_one_letter_code
_entity_poly.pdbx_strand_id
1 'polypeptide(L)'
;EALEKMPSAGLVLWLAGNQFFAMDDVIASFRKKNAGTSVALITLPPGLLLQAVKAGGWIFEGKEYRGLPDVYASVNLGHLKDLKKSGLMDSYMVYMHNELQIMVAKGNPKKIVGIKDLGREDVRTSMPNPINEGIMQFYARKVLERHGLWQQISAGKECVSCDTTKNNWFTAVHHRETPDRIKANQSDAGIVWKTEALEALREGANVDAIALPAEDSLRNEVSYVIGLLGSAAHRQAGEAFLGFLRTPEGQDAYAKFGFVKADGEDLKMKPIN
;
A
#
# COMPACT_ATOMS: atom_id res chain seq x y z
N GLU A 1 19.21 -5.28 -4.62
CA GLU A 1 19.30 -6.45 -3.74
C GLU A 1 18.10 -7.40 -3.89
N ALA A 2 16.82 -6.94 -3.68
CA ALA A 2 15.64 -7.83 -3.81
C ALA A 2 15.50 -8.39 -5.22
N LEU A 3 15.66 -7.56 -6.26
CA LEU A 3 15.62 -7.97 -7.67
C LEU A 3 16.72 -8.98 -8.02
N GLU A 4 17.89 -8.85 -7.41
CA GLU A 4 19.02 -9.78 -7.63
C GLU A 4 18.81 -11.14 -6.96
N LYS A 5 18.02 -11.17 -5.89
CA LYS A 5 17.67 -12.41 -5.17
C LYS A 5 16.57 -13.21 -5.84
N MET A 6 15.73 -12.57 -6.69
CA MET A 6 14.59 -13.24 -7.32
C MET A 6 14.93 -14.56 -8.03
N PRO A 7 16.01 -14.64 -8.85
CA PRO A 7 16.30 -15.88 -9.59
C PRO A 7 16.67 -17.09 -8.71
N SER A 8 17.10 -16.86 -7.46
CA SER A 8 17.51 -17.91 -6.53
C SER A 8 16.54 -18.09 -5.36
N ALA A 9 15.45 -17.32 -5.34
CA ALA A 9 14.45 -17.44 -4.30
C ALA A 9 13.55 -18.65 -4.48
N GLY A 10 13.10 -19.25 -3.39
CA GLY A 10 12.09 -20.30 -3.38
C GLY A 10 10.66 -19.75 -3.32
N LEU A 11 10.51 -18.43 -3.11
CA LEU A 11 9.24 -17.71 -3.14
C LEU A 11 9.50 -16.25 -3.46
N VAL A 12 8.79 -15.71 -4.45
CA VAL A 12 8.87 -14.31 -4.87
C VAL A 12 7.56 -13.59 -4.56
N LEU A 13 7.63 -12.58 -3.71
CA LEU A 13 6.48 -11.79 -3.26
C LEU A 13 6.60 -10.34 -3.74
N TRP A 14 5.59 -9.85 -4.48
CA TRP A 14 5.44 -8.43 -4.77
C TRP A 14 4.17 -7.91 -4.12
N LEU A 15 4.33 -7.12 -3.07
CA LEU A 15 3.27 -6.73 -2.17
C LEU A 15 3.16 -5.20 -2.07
N ALA A 16 1.94 -4.69 -1.81
CA ALA A 16 1.70 -3.28 -1.62
C ALA A 16 2.64 -2.66 -0.59
N GLY A 17 3.25 -1.51 -0.94
CA GLY A 17 4.38 -0.93 -0.22
C GLY A 17 4.13 -0.57 1.24
N ASN A 18 2.91 -0.17 1.57
CA ASN A 18 2.54 0.27 2.91
C ASN A 18 2.50 -0.83 3.99
N GLN A 19 2.85 -2.07 3.66
CA GLN A 19 3.00 -3.16 4.61
C GLN A 19 4.48 -3.53 4.89
N PHE A 20 5.43 -2.77 4.31
CA PHE A 20 6.86 -3.07 4.37
C PHE A 20 7.38 -3.30 5.79
N PHE A 21 6.93 -2.51 6.76
CA PHE A 21 7.35 -2.57 8.17
C PHE A 21 6.85 -3.84 8.90
N ALA A 22 5.83 -4.52 8.40
CA ALA A 22 5.32 -5.76 8.97
C ALA A 22 6.04 -7.01 8.41
N MET A 23 6.74 -6.88 7.29
CA MET A 23 7.16 -8.03 6.49
C MET A 23 8.21 -8.90 7.14
N ASP A 24 9.11 -8.34 7.95
CA ASP A 24 10.11 -9.13 8.67
C ASP A 24 9.41 -10.11 9.63
N ASP A 25 8.43 -9.65 10.40
CA ASP A 25 7.66 -10.47 11.33
C ASP A 25 6.77 -11.49 10.58
N VAL A 26 6.13 -11.08 9.48
CA VAL A 26 5.29 -11.94 8.64
C VAL A 26 6.12 -13.07 8.04
N ILE A 27 7.27 -12.77 7.43
CA ILE A 27 8.16 -13.76 6.82
C ILE A 27 8.77 -14.67 7.89
N ALA A 28 9.22 -14.11 9.02
CA ALA A 28 9.73 -14.91 10.12
C ALA A 28 8.69 -15.89 10.67
N SER A 29 7.44 -15.44 10.80
CA SER A 29 6.34 -16.30 11.24
C SER A 29 5.99 -17.39 10.20
N PHE A 30 5.95 -17.03 8.91
CA PHE A 30 5.76 -18.00 7.82
C PHE A 30 6.84 -19.10 7.84
N ARG A 31 8.11 -18.73 8.01
CA ARG A 31 9.24 -19.65 8.01
C ARG A 31 9.25 -20.64 9.17
N LYS A 32 8.53 -20.39 10.27
CA LYS A 32 8.42 -21.36 11.38
C LYS A 32 7.87 -22.71 10.93
N LYS A 33 6.95 -22.71 9.96
CA LYS A 33 6.37 -23.94 9.38
C LYS A 33 6.87 -24.27 7.98
N ASN A 34 7.64 -23.36 7.37
CA ASN A 34 8.18 -23.46 6.02
C ASN A 34 9.70 -23.22 6.04
N ALA A 35 10.40 -23.94 6.92
CA ALA A 35 11.84 -23.81 7.10
C ALA A 35 12.58 -24.09 5.78
N GLY A 36 13.55 -23.25 5.46
CA GLY A 36 14.34 -23.39 4.24
C GLY A 36 13.77 -22.65 3.01
N THR A 37 12.56 -22.10 3.07
CA THR A 37 12.04 -21.29 1.97
C THR A 37 12.76 -19.93 1.96
N SER A 38 13.59 -19.70 0.94
CA SER A 38 14.18 -18.40 0.66
C SER A 38 13.12 -17.49 0.04
N VAL A 39 13.00 -16.26 0.54
CA VAL A 39 11.97 -15.30 0.07
C VAL A 39 12.66 -14.09 -0.53
N ALA A 40 12.30 -13.75 -1.77
CA ALA A 40 12.55 -12.46 -2.38
C ALA A 40 11.29 -11.60 -2.27
N LEU A 41 11.41 -10.43 -1.66
CA LEU A 41 10.31 -9.54 -1.38
C LEU A 41 10.53 -8.17 -2.00
N ILE A 42 9.52 -7.68 -2.73
CA ILE A 42 9.43 -6.29 -3.17
C ILE A 42 8.15 -5.69 -2.60
N THR A 43 8.30 -4.55 -1.91
CA THR A 43 7.19 -3.74 -1.40
C THR A 43 7.29 -2.33 -1.99
N LEU A 44 6.39 -2.03 -2.93
CA LEU A 44 6.33 -0.76 -3.67
C LEU A 44 4.86 -0.37 -3.92
N PRO A 45 4.59 0.86 -4.39
CA PRO A 45 3.24 1.25 -4.81
C PRO A 45 2.62 0.18 -5.73
N PRO A 46 1.41 -0.31 -5.43
CA PRO A 46 0.86 -1.48 -6.12
C PRO A 46 0.59 -1.25 -7.61
N GLY A 47 0.32 -0.01 -8.03
CA GLY A 47 0.22 0.34 -9.44
C GLY A 47 1.56 0.22 -10.18
N LEU A 48 2.67 0.57 -9.53
CA LEU A 48 4.01 0.39 -10.10
C LEU A 48 4.34 -1.10 -10.22
N LEU A 49 4.04 -1.91 -9.20
CA LEU A 49 4.18 -3.36 -9.25
C LEU A 49 3.34 -3.98 -10.38
N LEU A 50 2.09 -3.51 -10.56
CA LEU A 50 1.23 -3.95 -11.65
C LEU A 50 1.84 -3.69 -13.02
N GLN A 51 2.40 -2.50 -13.24
CA GLN A 51 3.08 -2.16 -14.49
C GLN A 51 4.26 -3.09 -14.76
N ALA A 52 5.08 -3.39 -13.74
CA ALA A 52 6.20 -4.31 -13.86
C ALA A 52 5.76 -5.76 -14.14
N VAL A 53 4.67 -6.23 -13.51
CA VAL A 53 4.09 -7.54 -13.84
C VAL A 53 3.67 -7.61 -15.31
N LYS A 54 2.97 -6.58 -15.81
CA LYS A 54 2.51 -6.51 -17.22
C LYS A 54 3.67 -6.39 -18.20
N ALA A 55 4.77 -5.78 -17.81
CA ALA A 55 6.00 -5.65 -18.60
C ALA A 55 6.89 -6.92 -18.56
N GLY A 56 6.60 -7.90 -17.70
CA GLY A 56 7.39 -9.10 -17.54
C GLY A 56 8.64 -8.95 -16.67
N GLY A 57 8.78 -7.84 -15.94
CA GLY A 57 9.92 -7.58 -15.07
C GLY A 57 10.17 -6.08 -14.84
N TRP A 58 11.39 -5.77 -14.41
CA TRP A 58 11.83 -4.42 -14.06
C TRP A 58 12.96 -3.93 -14.95
N ILE A 59 12.97 -2.62 -15.21
CA ILE A 59 14.19 -1.90 -15.61
C ILE A 59 14.55 -0.97 -14.45
N PHE A 60 15.71 -1.20 -13.84
CA PHE A 60 16.21 -0.40 -12.74
C PHE A 60 17.66 0.00 -12.99
N GLU A 61 17.96 1.28 -12.94
CA GLU A 61 19.29 1.85 -13.24
C GLU A 61 19.89 1.33 -14.56
N GLY A 62 19.06 1.21 -15.60
CA GLY A 62 19.47 0.74 -16.93
C GLY A 62 19.69 -0.78 -17.03
N LYS A 63 19.52 -1.52 -15.94
CA LYS A 63 19.61 -3.00 -15.91
C LYS A 63 18.23 -3.61 -15.97
N GLU A 64 18.05 -4.58 -16.86
CA GLU A 64 16.83 -5.37 -16.98
C GLU A 64 16.85 -6.54 -15.99
N TYR A 65 15.78 -6.68 -15.21
CA TYR A 65 15.54 -7.79 -14.28
C TYR A 65 14.28 -8.52 -14.76
N ARG A 66 14.47 -9.63 -15.45
CA ARG A 66 13.37 -10.48 -15.93
C ARG A 66 12.87 -11.38 -14.82
N GLY A 67 11.58 -11.63 -14.83
CA GLY A 67 10.90 -12.52 -13.89
C GLY A 67 9.69 -11.86 -13.26
N LEU A 68 8.75 -12.69 -12.90
CA LEU A 68 7.49 -12.29 -12.29
C LEU A 68 7.42 -12.82 -10.85
N PRO A 69 6.60 -12.23 -9.97
CA PRO A 69 6.36 -12.78 -8.65
C PRO A 69 5.54 -14.07 -8.73
N ASP A 70 5.64 -14.90 -7.70
CA ASP A 70 4.69 -15.98 -7.49
C ASP A 70 3.37 -15.42 -6.95
N VAL A 71 3.46 -14.45 -6.06
CA VAL A 71 2.34 -13.81 -5.37
C VAL A 71 2.38 -12.30 -5.58
N TYR A 72 1.23 -11.75 -5.96
CA TYR A 72 1.01 -10.30 -6.06
C TYR A 72 -0.12 -9.87 -5.12
N ALA A 73 0.09 -8.76 -4.41
CA ALA A 73 -0.92 -8.16 -3.57
C ALA A 73 -1.13 -6.67 -3.85
N SER A 74 -2.37 -6.24 -3.71
CA SER A 74 -2.78 -4.84 -3.86
C SER A 74 -3.69 -4.41 -2.72
N VAL A 75 -3.91 -3.11 -2.63
CA VAL A 75 -4.84 -2.48 -1.69
C VAL A 75 -6.28 -2.44 -2.20
N ASN A 76 -6.53 -2.92 -3.42
CA ASN A 76 -7.85 -2.96 -4.04
C ASN A 76 -7.93 -4.00 -5.16
N LEU A 77 -9.13 -4.55 -5.37
CA LEU A 77 -9.40 -5.57 -6.40
C LEU A 77 -9.21 -5.05 -7.83
N GLY A 78 -9.29 -3.74 -8.07
CA GLY A 78 -9.12 -3.15 -9.40
C GLY A 78 -7.84 -3.58 -10.11
N HIS A 79 -6.70 -3.59 -9.41
CA HIS A 79 -5.43 -4.05 -9.96
C HIS A 79 -5.45 -5.54 -10.35
N LEU A 80 -6.11 -6.38 -9.55
CA LEU A 80 -6.22 -7.81 -9.85
C LEU A 80 -7.15 -8.06 -11.04
N LYS A 81 -8.20 -7.26 -11.18
CA LYS A 81 -9.06 -7.28 -12.39
C LYS A 81 -8.27 -6.95 -13.67
N ASP A 82 -7.31 -6.03 -13.58
CA ASP A 82 -6.44 -5.73 -14.72
C ASP A 82 -5.47 -6.88 -15.02
N LEU A 83 -4.95 -7.57 -14.02
CA LEU A 83 -4.19 -8.80 -14.21
C LEU A 83 -5.04 -9.92 -14.83
N LYS A 84 -6.29 -10.05 -14.42
CA LYS A 84 -7.25 -11.00 -15.01
C LYS A 84 -7.49 -10.72 -16.51
N LYS A 85 -7.74 -9.45 -16.87
CA LYS A 85 -7.90 -9.04 -18.29
C LYS A 85 -6.67 -9.39 -19.14
N SER A 86 -5.49 -9.40 -18.53
CA SER A 86 -4.23 -9.78 -19.18
C SER A 86 -3.93 -11.29 -19.11
N GLY A 87 -4.83 -12.11 -18.56
CA GLY A 87 -4.66 -13.55 -18.41
C GLY A 87 -3.59 -13.98 -17.39
N LEU A 88 -3.22 -13.07 -16.47
CA LEU A 88 -2.10 -13.28 -15.55
C LEU A 88 -2.54 -13.77 -14.16
N MET A 89 -3.81 -13.60 -13.79
CA MET A 89 -4.35 -14.00 -12.48
C MET A 89 -5.83 -14.34 -12.58
N ASP A 90 -6.28 -15.39 -11.89
CA ASP A 90 -7.66 -15.88 -11.95
C ASP A 90 -8.44 -15.78 -10.66
N SER A 91 -7.76 -15.77 -9.52
CA SER A 91 -8.40 -15.82 -8.21
C SER A 91 -7.63 -15.01 -7.17
N TYR A 92 -8.35 -14.62 -6.12
CA TYR A 92 -7.83 -13.82 -5.02
C TYR A 92 -8.52 -14.16 -3.70
N MET A 93 -7.93 -13.69 -2.60
CA MET A 93 -8.61 -13.54 -1.31
C MET A 93 -8.35 -12.14 -0.74
N VAL A 94 -9.24 -11.67 0.12
CA VAL A 94 -8.96 -10.55 1.02
C VAL A 94 -8.20 -11.09 2.22
N TYR A 95 -7.09 -10.45 2.61
CA TYR A 95 -6.24 -10.98 3.68
C TYR A 95 -6.04 -10.03 4.86
N MET A 96 -6.42 -8.77 4.71
CA MET A 96 -6.46 -7.77 5.79
C MET A 96 -7.21 -6.51 5.34
N HIS A 97 -7.52 -5.62 6.30
CA HIS A 97 -8.13 -4.31 6.05
C HIS A 97 -7.30 -3.18 6.67
N ASN A 98 -7.65 -1.94 6.29
CA ASN A 98 -7.01 -0.72 6.79
C ASN A 98 -8.03 0.44 6.75
N GLU A 99 -7.60 1.64 7.10
CA GLU A 99 -8.39 2.86 6.99
C GLU A 99 -7.52 4.09 6.73
N LEU A 100 -8.10 5.14 6.17
CA LEU A 100 -7.43 6.41 5.96
C LEU A 100 -7.36 7.22 7.26
N GLN A 101 -6.25 7.95 7.43
CA GLN A 101 -6.07 8.97 8.45
C GLN A 101 -5.37 10.19 7.85
N ILE A 102 -5.35 11.30 8.57
CA ILE A 102 -4.51 12.45 8.24
C ILE A 102 -3.30 12.44 9.18
N MET A 103 -2.10 12.40 8.64
CA MET A 103 -0.87 12.65 9.39
C MET A 103 -0.63 14.16 9.41
N VAL A 104 -0.28 14.69 10.58
CA VAL A 104 -0.01 16.12 10.80
C VAL A 104 1.29 16.32 11.60
N ALA A 105 1.85 17.51 11.56
CA ALA A 105 2.96 17.87 12.43
C ALA A 105 2.55 17.73 13.92
N LYS A 106 3.52 17.36 14.76
CA LYS A 106 3.33 17.17 16.22
C LYS A 106 2.66 18.36 16.86
N GLY A 107 1.65 18.10 17.69
CA GLY A 107 0.84 19.12 18.32
C GLY A 107 -0.21 19.75 17.39
N ASN A 108 -0.30 19.33 16.15
CA ASN A 108 -1.29 19.80 15.17
C ASN A 108 -1.39 21.34 15.10
N PRO A 109 -0.30 22.06 14.78
CA PRO A 109 -0.26 23.54 14.87
C PRO A 109 -1.27 24.22 13.93
N LYS A 110 -1.68 23.52 12.86
CA LYS A 110 -2.70 24.00 11.92
C LYS A 110 -4.14 23.70 12.36
N LYS A 111 -4.33 23.01 13.48
CA LYS A 111 -5.65 22.64 14.02
C LYS A 111 -6.53 21.92 12.99
N ILE A 112 -5.93 20.97 12.28
CA ILE A 112 -6.62 20.14 11.30
C ILE A 112 -7.48 19.13 12.03
N VAL A 113 -8.77 19.06 11.71
CA VAL A 113 -9.71 18.14 12.34
C VAL A 113 -10.38 17.18 11.34
N GLY A 114 -10.23 17.41 10.04
CA GLY A 114 -10.82 16.57 9.01
C GLY A 114 -10.41 16.93 7.60
N ILE A 115 -11.00 16.25 6.64
CA ILE A 115 -10.65 16.35 5.22
C ILE A 115 -10.78 17.77 4.67
N LYS A 116 -11.79 18.54 5.11
CA LYS A 116 -12.03 19.91 4.61
C LYS A 116 -10.86 20.85 4.91
N ASP A 117 -10.16 20.63 6.01
CA ASP A 117 -9.02 21.47 6.40
C ASP A 117 -7.83 21.36 5.44
N LEU A 118 -7.74 20.24 4.69
CA LEU A 118 -6.68 20.03 3.71
C LEU A 118 -6.76 20.99 2.51
N GLY A 119 -7.92 21.63 2.29
CA GLY A 119 -8.13 22.63 1.25
C GLY A 119 -7.86 24.06 1.70
N ARG A 120 -7.47 24.31 2.95
CA ARG A 120 -7.22 25.66 3.46
C ARG A 120 -5.95 26.24 2.85
N GLU A 121 -5.95 27.55 2.56
CA GLU A 121 -4.81 28.26 1.96
C GLU A 121 -3.56 28.29 2.83
N ASP A 122 -3.72 28.19 4.16
CA ASP A 122 -2.63 28.17 5.12
C ASP A 122 -2.10 26.76 5.43
N VAL A 123 -2.63 25.72 4.77
CA VAL A 123 -2.23 24.31 4.95
C VAL A 123 -1.50 23.82 3.72
N ARG A 124 -0.27 23.33 3.92
CA ARG A 124 0.52 22.66 2.88
C ARG A 124 0.37 21.15 3.03
N THR A 125 0.12 20.46 1.94
CA THR A 125 -0.16 19.03 1.95
C THR A 125 0.85 18.22 1.15
N SER A 126 1.12 17.00 1.60
CA SER A 126 1.76 15.93 0.83
C SER A 126 0.73 14.83 0.63
N MET A 127 0.28 14.65 -0.61
CA MET A 127 -0.73 13.66 -0.95
C MET A 127 -0.12 12.50 -1.72
N PRO A 128 -0.61 11.27 -1.55
CA PRO A 128 -0.22 10.17 -2.41
C PRO A 128 -0.45 10.50 -3.89
N ASN A 129 0.43 10.09 -4.78
CA ASN A 129 0.26 10.38 -6.21
C ASN A 129 -0.84 9.50 -6.84
N PRO A 130 -1.58 10.02 -7.84
CA PRO A 130 -2.68 9.29 -8.46
C PRO A 130 -2.24 8.27 -9.52
N ILE A 131 -0.96 8.24 -9.92
CA ILE A 131 -0.47 7.40 -11.02
C ILE A 131 -0.22 5.96 -10.59
N ASN A 132 0.42 5.76 -9.44
CA ASN A 132 0.84 4.42 -9.01
C ASN A 132 0.54 4.09 -7.55
N GLU A 133 -0.02 5.05 -6.79
CA GLU A 133 -0.37 4.82 -5.38
C GLU A 133 -1.84 4.47 -5.21
N GLY A 134 -2.11 3.20 -4.89
CA GLY A 134 -3.47 2.68 -4.76
C GLY A 134 -4.33 3.38 -3.69
N ILE A 135 -3.71 3.97 -2.66
CA ILE A 135 -4.42 4.80 -1.68
C ILE A 135 -5.12 5.98 -2.35
N MET A 136 -4.47 6.66 -3.31
CA MET A 136 -5.09 7.76 -4.05
C MET A 136 -6.04 7.24 -5.13
N GLN A 137 -5.61 6.23 -5.91
CA GLN A 137 -6.39 5.71 -7.03
C GLN A 137 -7.77 5.20 -6.63
N PHE A 138 -7.88 4.54 -5.47
CA PHE A 138 -9.12 3.84 -5.09
C PHE A 138 -9.85 4.48 -3.92
N TYR A 139 -9.20 5.34 -3.11
CA TYR A 139 -9.75 5.77 -1.84
C TYR A 139 -9.65 7.27 -1.59
N ALA A 140 -8.47 7.85 -1.45
CA ALA A 140 -8.31 9.24 -1.05
C ALA A 140 -8.93 10.22 -2.05
N ARG A 141 -8.79 9.96 -3.37
CA ARG A 141 -9.43 10.78 -4.41
C ARG A 141 -10.95 10.82 -4.25
N LYS A 142 -11.59 9.68 -4.01
CA LYS A 142 -13.03 9.58 -3.79
C LYS A 142 -13.49 10.46 -2.61
N VAL A 143 -12.70 10.48 -1.52
CA VAL A 143 -12.99 11.31 -0.35
C VAL A 143 -12.79 12.80 -0.68
N LEU A 144 -11.69 13.15 -1.33
CA LEU A 144 -11.41 14.52 -1.75
C LEU A 144 -12.47 15.04 -2.74
N GLU A 145 -12.93 14.23 -3.68
CA GLU A 145 -14.03 14.57 -4.62
C GLU A 145 -15.35 14.81 -3.88
N ARG A 146 -15.69 13.94 -2.91
CA ARG A 146 -16.88 14.10 -2.06
C ARG A 146 -16.90 15.44 -1.32
N HIS A 147 -15.74 15.91 -0.87
CA HIS A 147 -15.57 17.20 -0.19
C HIS A 147 -15.32 18.38 -1.15
N GLY A 148 -15.32 18.16 -2.47
CA GLY A 148 -15.07 19.20 -3.47
C GLY A 148 -13.62 19.68 -3.55
N LEU A 149 -12.65 18.93 -2.97
CA LEU A 149 -11.27 19.34 -2.84
C LEU A 149 -10.34 18.79 -3.93
N TRP A 150 -10.75 17.78 -4.69
CA TRP A 150 -9.86 17.14 -5.65
C TRP A 150 -9.25 18.13 -6.65
N GLN A 151 -10.10 18.94 -7.30
CA GLN A 151 -9.64 19.93 -8.29
C GLN A 151 -8.74 21.00 -7.65
N GLN A 152 -9.07 21.43 -6.43
CA GLN A 152 -8.26 22.41 -5.70
C GLN A 152 -6.86 21.89 -5.35
N ILE A 153 -6.75 20.62 -4.95
CA ILE A 153 -5.49 20.00 -4.54
C ILE A 153 -4.68 19.58 -5.76
N SER A 154 -5.31 18.92 -6.75
CA SER A 154 -4.60 18.39 -7.93
C SER A 154 -4.30 19.45 -8.99
N ALA A 155 -5.09 20.52 -9.06
CA ALA A 155 -5.09 21.49 -10.17
C ALA A 155 -5.20 20.79 -11.54
N GLY A 156 -5.89 19.64 -11.60
CA GLY A 156 -6.02 18.81 -12.81
C GLY A 156 -4.76 18.06 -13.21
N LYS A 157 -3.70 18.09 -12.39
CA LYS A 157 -2.45 17.36 -12.66
C LYS A 157 -2.56 15.91 -12.17
N GLU A 158 -1.99 15.02 -12.95
CA GLU A 158 -1.74 13.63 -12.57
C GLU A 158 -0.25 13.34 -12.77
N CYS A 159 0.52 13.38 -11.69
CA CYS A 159 1.99 13.31 -11.75
C CYS A 159 2.56 12.65 -10.48
N VAL A 160 3.83 12.32 -10.52
CA VAL A 160 4.60 11.70 -9.44
C VAL A 160 5.73 12.64 -9.04
N SER A 161 6.00 12.79 -7.73
CA SER A 161 7.04 13.66 -7.16
C SER A 161 6.97 15.08 -7.74
N CYS A 162 5.83 15.73 -7.61
CA CYS A 162 5.58 17.01 -8.26
C CYS A 162 4.71 17.95 -7.44
N ASP A 163 4.96 19.25 -7.57
CA ASP A 163 4.05 20.28 -7.10
C ASP A 163 2.81 20.36 -8.00
N THR A 164 1.63 20.15 -7.43
CA THR A 164 0.38 20.40 -8.16
C THR A 164 -0.06 21.84 -8.01
N THR A 165 0.05 22.37 -6.82
CA THR A 165 -0.20 23.78 -6.46
C THR A 165 0.93 24.29 -5.56
N LYS A 166 0.89 25.58 -5.21
CA LYS A 166 1.81 26.14 -4.19
C LYS A 166 1.69 25.45 -2.83
N ASN A 167 0.58 24.77 -2.56
CA ASN A 167 0.25 24.16 -1.27
C ASN A 167 0.17 22.63 -1.31
N ASN A 168 0.33 22.00 -2.47
CA ASN A 168 0.26 20.54 -2.54
C ASN A 168 1.36 19.92 -3.38
N TRP A 169 1.94 18.85 -2.82
CA TRP A 169 2.90 17.95 -3.44
C TRP A 169 2.30 16.57 -3.59
N PHE A 170 2.40 15.97 -4.78
CA PHE A 170 2.16 14.54 -4.95
C PHE A 170 3.44 13.74 -4.73
N THR A 171 3.41 12.76 -3.84
CA THR A 171 4.57 11.96 -3.43
C THR A 171 4.94 10.89 -4.47
N ALA A 172 6.16 10.35 -4.41
CA ALA A 172 6.52 9.12 -5.10
C ALA A 172 6.10 7.90 -4.28
N VAL A 173 6.37 7.94 -2.95
CA VAL A 173 6.03 6.88 -1.99
C VAL A 173 5.58 7.54 -0.69
N HIS A 174 4.28 7.72 -0.52
CA HIS A 174 3.66 8.52 0.55
C HIS A 174 4.08 8.11 1.98
N HIS A 175 4.25 6.83 2.27
CA HIS A 175 4.68 6.35 3.59
C HIS A 175 6.15 6.68 3.93
N ARG A 176 6.94 7.11 2.94
CA ARG A 176 8.33 7.55 3.15
C ARG A 176 8.46 9.06 3.10
N GLU A 177 7.73 9.72 2.22
CA GLU A 177 7.88 11.16 1.98
C GLU A 177 7.02 12.02 2.89
N THR A 178 5.79 11.61 3.21
CA THR A 178 4.87 12.45 4.01
C THR A 178 5.46 12.80 5.38
N PRO A 179 5.93 11.85 6.22
CA PRO A 179 6.55 12.20 7.51
C PRO A 179 7.85 13.00 7.32
N ASP A 180 8.65 12.72 6.31
CA ASP A 180 9.90 13.44 6.06
C ASP A 180 9.63 14.89 5.63
N ARG A 181 8.65 15.13 4.77
CA ARG A 181 8.26 16.47 4.35
C ARG A 181 7.66 17.29 5.49
N ILE A 182 6.90 16.66 6.39
CA ILE A 182 6.42 17.29 7.64
C ILE A 182 7.61 17.67 8.52
N LYS A 183 8.54 16.74 8.74
CA LYS A 183 9.78 16.99 9.52
C LYS A 183 10.62 18.12 8.92
N ALA A 184 10.73 18.18 7.61
CA ALA A 184 11.45 19.23 6.89
C ALA A 184 10.68 20.56 6.80
N ASN A 185 9.52 20.69 7.43
CA ASN A 185 8.60 21.83 7.34
C ASN A 185 8.23 22.20 5.89
N GLN A 186 8.12 21.20 5.02
CA GLN A 186 7.67 21.34 3.63
C GLN A 186 6.17 21.08 3.49
N SER A 187 5.58 20.33 4.43
CA SER A 187 4.14 20.02 4.51
C SER A 187 3.66 20.12 5.94
N ASP A 188 2.38 20.42 6.12
CA ASP A 188 1.71 20.49 7.41
C ASP A 188 0.87 19.21 7.65
N ALA A 189 0.41 18.57 6.57
CA ALA A 189 -0.45 17.39 6.62
C ALA A 189 -0.37 16.52 5.35
N GLY A 190 -0.88 15.28 5.47
CA GLY A 190 -1.10 14.39 4.32
C GLY A 190 -2.06 13.26 4.67
N ILE A 191 -2.81 12.78 3.66
CA ILE A 191 -3.61 11.56 3.81
C ILE A 191 -2.66 10.36 3.74
N VAL A 192 -2.77 9.48 4.72
CA VAL A 192 -1.97 8.25 4.86
C VAL A 192 -2.86 7.09 5.29
N TRP A 193 -2.33 5.88 5.22
CA TRP A 193 -2.94 4.75 5.92
C TRP A 193 -2.74 4.89 7.43
N LYS A 194 -3.73 4.47 8.21
CA LYS A 194 -3.61 4.40 9.68
C LYS A 194 -2.34 3.66 10.11
N THR A 195 -2.04 2.54 9.47
CA THR A 195 -0.85 1.74 9.78
C THR A 195 0.46 2.48 9.56
N GLU A 196 0.53 3.37 8.57
CA GLU A 196 1.70 4.22 8.32
C GLU A 196 1.85 5.31 9.36
N ALA A 197 0.73 5.89 9.81
CA ALA A 197 0.75 6.85 10.91
C ALA A 197 1.22 6.16 12.21
N LEU A 198 0.74 4.95 12.49
CA LEU A 198 1.18 4.17 13.65
C LEU A 198 2.65 3.80 13.57
N GLU A 199 3.17 3.45 12.39
CA GLU A 199 4.59 3.14 12.20
C GLU A 199 5.47 4.38 12.39
N ALA A 200 5.10 5.51 11.80
CA ALA A 200 5.81 6.76 11.99
C ALA A 200 5.90 7.15 13.49
N LEU A 201 4.82 6.96 14.24
CA LEU A 201 4.80 7.19 15.69
C LEU A 201 5.69 6.19 16.44
N ARG A 202 5.72 4.92 16.03
CA ARG A 202 6.58 3.89 16.62
C ARG A 202 8.06 4.18 16.40
N GLU A 203 8.42 4.69 15.24
CA GLU A 203 9.77 5.14 14.89
C GLU A 203 10.16 6.48 15.55
N GLY A 204 9.26 7.08 16.31
CA GLY A 204 9.50 8.34 17.02
C GLY A 204 9.46 9.57 16.11
N ALA A 205 8.79 9.49 14.97
CA ALA A 205 8.58 10.65 14.10
C ALA A 205 7.81 11.74 14.82
N ASN A 206 8.18 13.00 14.54
CA ASN A 206 7.56 14.18 15.17
C ASN A 206 6.23 14.54 14.49
N VAL A 207 5.29 13.61 14.51
CA VAL A 207 3.97 13.70 13.88
C VAL A 207 2.85 13.32 14.87
N ASP A 208 1.63 13.68 14.53
CA ASP A 208 0.40 13.14 15.12
C ASP A 208 -0.52 12.61 13.99
N ALA A 209 -1.53 11.85 14.38
CA ALA A 209 -2.52 11.31 13.45
C ALA A 209 -3.92 11.74 13.85
N ILE A 210 -4.71 12.18 12.87
CA ILE A 210 -6.10 12.56 13.03
C ILE A 210 -6.97 11.42 12.50
N ALA A 211 -7.74 10.81 13.40
CA ALA A 211 -8.73 9.80 13.03
C ALA A 211 -9.89 10.45 12.26
N LEU A 212 -10.35 9.79 11.21
CA LEU A 212 -11.45 10.25 10.38
C LEU A 212 -12.75 9.51 10.72
N PRO A 213 -13.93 10.14 10.52
CA PRO A 213 -15.21 9.45 10.55
C PRO A 213 -15.24 8.26 9.58
N ALA A 214 -16.11 7.28 9.81
CA ALA A 214 -16.17 6.04 9.02
C ALA A 214 -16.31 6.29 7.50
N GLU A 215 -17.10 7.29 7.14
CA GLU A 215 -17.31 7.70 5.74
C GLU A 215 -16.06 8.26 5.06
N ASP A 216 -15.20 8.97 5.79
CA ASP A 216 -13.97 9.57 5.25
C ASP A 216 -12.76 8.66 5.45
N SER A 217 -12.73 7.85 6.51
CA SER A 217 -11.67 6.84 6.70
C SER A 217 -11.82 5.63 5.78
N LEU A 218 -13.00 5.42 5.19
CA LEU A 218 -13.37 4.28 4.35
C LEU A 218 -13.07 2.91 5.03
N ARG A 219 -13.11 2.85 6.37
CA ARG A 219 -12.75 1.65 7.15
C ARG A 219 -13.54 0.41 6.78
N ASN A 220 -14.74 0.57 6.23
CA ASN A 220 -15.61 -0.52 5.81
C ASN A 220 -15.42 -0.90 4.32
N GLU A 221 -14.58 -0.18 3.59
CA GLU A 221 -14.36 -0.38 2.15
C GLU A 221 -12.94 -0.84 1.81
N VAL A 222 -11.95 -0.46 2.63
CA VAL A 222 -10.55 -0.77 2.35
C VAL A 222 -10.26 -2.23 2.60
N SER A 223 -9.95 -2.96 1.54
CA SER A 223 -9.64 -4.38 1.58
C SER A 223 -8.39 -4.68 0.78
N TYR A 224 -7.41 -5.29 1.43
CA TYR A 224 -6.18 -5.74 0.78
C TYR A 224 -6.39 -7.12 0.19
N VAL A 225 -6.04 -7.25 -1.06
CA VAL A 225 -6.27 -8.46 -1.86
C VAL A 225 -4.96 -9.05 -2.34
N ILE A 226 -4.93 -10.38 -2.42
CA ILE A 226 -3.73 -11.14 -2.77
C ILE A 226 -4.10 -12.36 -3.59
N GLY A 227 -3.25 -12.73 -4.55
CA GLY A 227 -3.41 -13.93 -5.34
C GLY A 227 -2.10 -14.43 -5.93
N LEU A 228 -2.15 -15.64 -6.49
CA LEU A 228 -1.06 -16.25 -7.24
C LEU A 228 -1.13 -15.82 -8.71
N LEU A 229 0.03 -15.52 -9.31
CA LEU A 229 0.10 -15.40 -10.76
C LEU A 229 -0.07 -16.77 -11.41
N GLY A 230 -0.71 -16.79 -12.59
CA GLY A 230 -0.84 -18.01 -13.40
C GLY A 230 0.52 -18.60 -13.78
N SER A 231 1.53 -17.74 -13.95
CA SER A 231 2.92 -18.08 -14.28
C SER A 231 3.83 -18.32 -13.07
N ALA A 232 3.29 -18.42 -11.84
CA ALA A 232 4.07 -18.61 -10.62
C ALA A 232 5.04 -19.80 -10.76
N ALA A 233 6.34 -19.53 -10.68
CA ALA A 233 7.40 -20.53 -10.79
C ALA A 233 7.45 -21.44 -9.55
N HIS A 234 7.14 -20.87 -8.38
CA HIS A 234 7.14 -21.56 -7.09
C HIS A 234 5.71 -21.67 -6.52
N ARG A 235 4.79 -22.19 -7.34
CA ARG A 235 3.35 -22.27 -7.04
C ARG A 235 3.08 -22.88 -5.67
N GLN A 236 3.72 -23.99 -5.32
CA GLN A 236 3.53 -24.66 -4.03
C GLN A 236 3.91 -23.76 -2.85
N ALA A 237 5.02 -23.03 -2.94
CA ALA A 237 5.45 -22.08 -1.92
C ALA A 237 4.49 -20.88 -1.82
N GLY A 238 3.99 -20.40 -2.95
CA GLY A 238 2.97 -19.36 -3.00
C GLY A 238 1.65 -19.79 -2.35
N GLU A 239 1.18 -21.00 -2.64
CA GLU A 239 -0.02 -21.59 -2.00
C GLU A 239 0.19 -21.77 -0.49
N ALA A 240 1.38 -22.18 -0.06
CA ALA A 240 1.73 -22.26 1.36
C ALA A 240 1.70 -20.88 2.04
N PHE A 241 2.18 -19.84 1.35
CA PHE A 241 2.12 -18.47 1.87
C PHE A 241 0.67 -17.97 1.98
N LEU A 242 -0.16 -18.17 0.96
CA LEU A 242 -1.60 -17.83 1.05
C LEU A 242 -2.29 -18.65 2.15
N GLY A 243 -1.93 -19.92 2.32
CA GLY A 243 -2.41 -20.77 3.42
C GLY A 243 -2.03 -20.22 4.78
N PHE A 244 -0.78 -19.78 4.95
CA PHE A 244 -0.30 -19.14 6.18
C PHE A 244 -1.08 -17.88 6.53
N LEU A 245 -1.38 -17.02 5.56
CA LEU A 245 -2.15 -15.79 5.80
C LEU A 245 -3.58 -16.07 6.32
N ARG A 246 -4.12 -17.26 6.11
CA ARG A 246 -5.42 -17.68 6.64
C ARG A 246 -5.36 -18.17 8.09
N THR A 247 -4.17 -18.42 8.60
CA THR A 247 -4.01 -18.89 10.00
C THR A 247 -4.09 -17.73 10.99
N PRO A 248 -4.44 -18.00 12.26
CA PRO A 248 -4.38 -17.00 13.31
C PRO A 248 -2.99 -16.33 13.40
N GLU A 249 -1.92 -17.11 13.26
CA GLU A 249 -0.55 -16.59 13.32
C GLU A 249 -0.24 -15.62 12.18
N GLY A 250 -0.75 -15.90 10.96
CA GLY A 250 -0.59 -15.00 9.81
C GLY A 250 -1.37 -13.71 9.99
N GLN A 251 -2.60 -13.80 10.50
CA GLN A 251 -3.43 -12.63 10.81
C GLN A 251 -2.84 -11.81 11.96
N ASP A 252 -2.34 -12.46 13.00
CA ASP A 252 -1.71 -11.79 14.16
C ASP A 252 -0.42 -11.07 13.77
N ALA A 253 0.34 -11.61 12.82
CA ALA A 253 1.58 -10.99 12.34
C ALA A 253 1.32 -9.60 11.74
N TYR A 254 0.22 -9.40 11.02
CA TYR A 254 -0.19 -8.10 10.51
C TYR A 254 -0.89 -7.23 11.56
N ALA A 255 -1.72 -7.82 12.41
CA ALA A 255 -2.49 -7.08 13.42
C ALA A 255 -1.61 -6.34 14.42
N LYS A 256 -0.41 -6.83 14.73
CA LYS A 256 0.61 -6.13 15.55
C LYS A 256 0.93 -4.73 15.04
N PHE A 257 0.80 -4.51 13.73
CA PHE A 257 1.12 -3.24 13.07
C PHE A 257 -0.10 -2.38 12.79
N GLY A 258 -1.27 -2.76 13.35
CA GLY A 258 -2.50 -1.99 13.25
C GLY A 258 -3.38 -2.30 12.04
N PHE A 259 -3.01 -3.29 11.21
CA PHE A 259 -3.92 -3.83 10.21
C PHE A 259 -5.10 -4.55 10.88
N VAL A 260 -6.26 -4.46 10.25
CA VAL A 260 -7.45 -5.14 10.73
C VAL A 260 -7.50 -6.53 10.10
N LYS A 261 -7.75 -7.54 10.94
CA LYS A 261 -7.85 -8.93 10.50
C LYS A 261 -9.01 -9.12 9.52
N ALA A 262 -8.78 -9.94 8.52
CA ALA A 262 -9.82 -10.44 7.64
C ALA A 262 -10.67 -11.51 8.33
N ASP A 263 -11.92 -11.62 7.96
CA ASP A 263 -12.83 -12.65 8.49
C ASP A 263 -12.81 -13.94 7.64
N GLY A 264 -13.61 -14.94 8.04
CA GLY A 264 -13.63 -16.23 7.36
C GLY A 264 -14.10 -16.18 5.91
N GLU A 265 -14.98 -15.24 5.54
CA GLU A 265 -15.44 -15.06 4.15
C GLU A 265 -14.40 -14.34 3.29
N ASP A 266 -13.70 -13.39 3.86
CA ASP A 266 -12.60 -12.67 3.21
C ASP A 266 -11.48 -13.63 2.82
N LEU A 267 -11.10 -14.52 3.72
CA LEU A 267 -10.00 -15.47 3.56
C LEU A 267 -10.29 -16.63 2.60
N LYS A 268 -11.49 -16.70 2.04
CA LYS A 268 -11.81 -17.67 0.98
C LYS A 268 -11.26 -17.20 -0.37
N MET A 269 -10.69 -18.14 -1.13
CA MET A 269 -10.33 -17.86 -2.53
C MET A 269 -11.61 -17.63 -3.35
N LYS A 270 -11.64 -16.53 -4.08
CA LYS A 270 -12.76 -16.10 -4.93
C LYS A 270 -12.26 -15.92 -6.37
N PRO A 271 -13.06 -16.24 -7.39
CA PRO A 271 -12.71 -15.90 -8.77
C PRO A 271 -12.69 -14.38 -8.95
N ILE A 272 -11.80 -13.90 -9.80
CA ILE A 272 -11.79 -12.50 -10.23
C ILE A 272 -12.80 -12.38 -11.38
N ASN A 273 -13.86 -11.62 -11.14
CA ASN A 273 -14.95 -11.36 -12.11
C ASN A 273 -14.79 -9.98 -12.75
#